data_deb0e5eb72f33ba9dde90bd8f4090a54
#
_entry.id   deb0e5eb72f33ba9dde90bd8f4090a54
#
_cell.length_a   1.000
_cell.length_b   1.000
_cell.length_c   1.000
_cell.angle_alpha   90.00
_cell.angle_beta   90.00
_cell.angle_gamma   90.00
#
_symmetry.space_group_name_H-M   'P 1'
#
loop_
_entity.id
_entity.type
_entity.pdbx_description
1 polymer ?
#
loop_
_entity_poly.entity_id
_entity_poly.type
_entity_poly.pdbx_seq_one_letter_code
_entity_poly.pdbx_strand_id
1 'polypeptide(L)'
;MTTVAFINAHLIDRASGLDTTGGVLVENGRIAAVGAITVPDGAAVVDCCGQVLTPALIDTRAFKVDVDACIAGGIATTCLMPDQNPVLDDPAVIERACRLGRESIRVRPFVAATRGLLGEELAEVGLGLASGAVAIATGRRAVTHTGVMLRLLQYSTAFNALVISHAEDPGLVKGTCATEGEFAQRLGLPAHPTLAETL
;
A
#
# COMPACT_ATOMS: atom_id res chain seq x y z
N MET A 1 14.36 6.64 27.49
CA MET A 1 13.03 6.07 27.22
C MET A 1 12.13 7.26 26.88
N THR A 2 11.48 7.23 25.71
CA THR A 2 10.64 8.38 25.30
C THR A 2 9.20 8.00 25.58
N THR A 3 8.57 8.71 26.52
CA THR A 3 7.15 8.56 26.85
C THR A 3 6.42 9.80 26.36
N VAL A 4 5.35 9.62 25.59
CA VAL A 4 4.48 10.69 25.07
C VAL A 4 3.05 10.37 25.43
N ALA A 5 2.35 11.35 26.00
CA ALA A 5 0.93 11.27 26.30
C ALA A 5 0.14 12.25 25.43
N PHE A 6 -0.75 11.75 24.60
CA PHE A 6 -1.75 12.54 23.89
C PHE A 6 -3.00 12.60 24.77
N ILE A 7 -3.46 13.81 25.12
CA ILE A 7 -4.61 14.02 26.01
C ILE A 7 -5.70 14.84 25.32
N ASN A 8 -6.91 14.80 25.85
CA ASN A 8 -8.05 15.58 25.36
C ASN A 8 -8.33 15.34 23.86
N ALA A 9 -8.17 14.09 23.39
CA ALA A 9 -8.44 13.70 22.02
C ALA A 9 -9.84 13.08 21.87
N HIS A 10 -10.43 13.23 20.68
CA HIS A 10 -11.53 12.39 20.22
C HIS A 10 -10.90 11.17 19.50
N LEU A 11 -10.91 10.03 20.16
CA LEU A 11 -10.26 8.80 19.70
C LEU A 11 -11.21 8.04 18.78
N ILE A 12 -10.77 7.77 17.54
CA ILE A 12 -11.54 6.98 16.58
C ILE A 12 -10.65 5.86 16.05
N ASP A 13 -11.06 4.61 16.25
CA ASP A 13 -10.47 3.43 15.64
C ASP A 13 -11.55 2.47 15.17
N ARG A 14 -11.73 2.38 13.84
CA ARG A 14 -12.76 1.55 13.21
C ARG A 14 -12.50 0.04 13.42
N ALA A 15 -11.24 -0.37 13.56
CA ALA A 15 -10.90 -1.77 13.71
C ALA A 15 -11.32 -2.32 15.09
N SER A 16 -11.20 -1.51 16.14
CA SER A 16 -11.63 -1.86 17.49
C SER A 16 -13.04 -1.38 17.82
N GLY A 17 -13.68 -0.59 16.95
CA GLY A 17 -14.98 0.04 17.22
C GLY A 17 -14.89 1.19 18.23
N LEU A 18 -13.70 1.73 18.47
CA LEU A 18 -13.48 2.82 19.40
C LEU A 18 -13.98 4.15 18.80
N ASP A 19 -14.83 4.85 19.57
CA ASP A 19 -15.28 6.21 19.30
C ASP A 19 -15.58 6.89 20.64
N THR A 20 -14.59 7.57 21.22
CA THR A 20 -14.71 8.14 22.56
C THR A 20 -13.74 9.29 22.79
N THR A 21 -13.99 10.11 23.79
CA THR A 21 -13.02 11.11 24.26
C THR A 21 -12.05 10.48 25.24
N GLY A 22 -10.75 10.79 25.10
CA GLY A 22 -9.73 10.22 25.97
C GLY A 22 -8.32 10.63 25.57
N GLY A 23 -7.37 9.74 25.84
CA GLY A 23 -5.97 9.94 25.49
C GLY A 23 -5.30 8.65 25.02
N VAL A 24 -4.07 8.81 24.54
CA VAL A 24 -3.19 7.69 24.15
C VAL A 24 -1.83 7.89 24.83
N LEU A 25 -1.38 6.88 25.55
CA LEU A 25 -0.03 6.82 26.12
C LEU A 25 0.87 5.99 25.19
N VAL A 26 1.98 6.57 24.78
CA VAL A 26 2.99 5.92 23.96
C VAL A 26 4.29 5.79 24.75
N GLU A 27 4.80 4.57 24.90
CA GLU A 27 6.04 4.27 25.57
C GLU A 27 6.98 3.50 24.64
N ASN A 28 8.19 4.00 24.45
CA ASN A 28 9.21 3.37 23.58
C ASN A 28 8.68 3.07 22.15
N GLY A 29 7.88 3.99 21.59
CA GLY A 29 7.32 3.85 20.25
C GLY A 29 6.15 2.87 20.14
N ARG A 30 5.58 2.41 21.27
CA ARG A 30 4.42 1.52 21.30
C ARG A 30 3.29 2.14 22.10
N ILE A 31 2.06 1.90 21.69
CA ILE A 31 0.85 2.30 22.44
C ILE A 31 0.78 1.43 23.71
N ALA A 32 0.89 2.06 24.87
CA ALA A 32 0.80 1.42 26.17
C ALA A 32 -0.63 1.45 26.75
N ALA A 33 -1.37 2.55 26.52
CA ALA A 33 -2.76 2.68 26.96
C ALA A 33 -3.56 3.57 26.01
N VAL A 34 -4.89 3.33 25.96
CA VAL A 34 -5.86 4.08 25.15
C VAL A 34 -7.12 4.32 26.00
N GLY A 35 -7.72 5.48 25.87
CA GLY A 35 -8.94 5.88 26.59
C GLY A 35 -8.64 6.72 27.82
N ALA A 36 -9.07 6.29 29.00
CA ALA A 36 -8.71 6.95 30.26
C ALA A 36 -7.27 6.59 30.62
N ILE A 37 -6.36 7.55 30.45
CA ILE A 37 -4.92 7.35 30.74
C ILE A 37 -4.48 8.16 31.96
N THR A 38 -3.47 7.67 32.67
CA THR A 38 -2.70 8.43 33.65
C THR A 38 -1.40 8.86 33.00
N VAL A 39 -1.10 10.15 33.04
CA VAL A 39 0.14 10.70 32.48
C VAL A 39 1.27 10.47 33.47
N PRO A 40 2.34 9.70 33.10
CA PRO A 40 3.47 9.50 33.98
C PRO A 40 4.30 10.77 34.16
N ASP A 41 4.97 10.90 35.32
CA ASP A 41 5.92 11.98 35.54
C ASP A 41 7.04 11.98 34.50
N GLY A 42 7.31 13.15 33.93
CA GLY A 42 8.35 13.33 32.91
C GLY A 42 7.94 12.92 31.49
N ALA A 43 6.69 12.50 31.24
CA ALA A 43 6.19 12.28 29.89
C ALA A 43 6.02 13.60 29.12
N ALA A 44 6.36 13.58 27.83
CA ALA A 44 5.99 14.67 26.94
C ALA A 44 4.46 14.67 26.72
N VAL A 45 3.81 15.80 26.95
CA VAL A 45 2.35 15.91 26.83
C VAL A 45 1.99 16.68 25.58
N VAL A 46 1.09 16.10 24.77
CA VAL A 46 0.45 16.75 23.63
C VAL A 46 -1.04 16.89 23.94
N ASP A 47 -1.50 18.11 24.13
CA ASP A 47 -2.92 18.38 24.27
C ASP A 47 -3.56 18.46 22.87
N CYS A 48 -4.45 17.53 22.57
CA CYS A 48 -5.16 17.47 21.28
C CYS A 48 -6.33 18.45 21.20
N CYS A 49 -6.68 19.16 22.29
CA CYS A 49 -7.73 20.19 22.30
C CYS A 49 -9.06 19.74 21.66
N GLY A 50 -9.45 18.49 21.83
CA GLY A 50 -10.65 17.90 21.24
C GLY A 50 -10.51 17.48 19.78
N GLN A 51 -9.31 17.59 19.18
CA GLN A 51 -9.06 17.10 17.83
C GLN A 51 -9.16 15.58 17.76
N VAL A 52 -9.44 15.11 16.54
CA VAL A 52 -9.53 13.67 16.28
C VAL A 52 -8.14 13.03 16.23
N LEU A 53 -7.98 11.95 16.97
CA LEU A 53 -6.79 11.10 16.93
C LEU A 53 -7.17 9.71 16.43
N THR A 54 -6.58 9.30 15.33
CA THR A 54 -6.83 8.01 14.67
C THR A 54 -5.53 7.25 14.41
N PRO A 55 -5.58 5.94 14.14
CA PRO A 55 -4.47 5.27 13.48
C PRO A 55 -4.10 6.00 12.19
N ALA A 56 -2.81 6.09 11.91
CA ALA A 56 -2.33 6.77 10.70
C ALA A 56 -2.80 6.05 9.43
N LEU A 57 -2.90 6.79 8.33
CA LEU A 57 -3.35 6.27 7.04
C LEU A 57 -2.30 5.34 6.42
N ILE A 58 -2.78 4.39 5.62
CA ILE A 58 -1.98 3.49 4.81
C ILE A 58 -2.33 3.74 3.34
N ASP A 59 -1.36 4.20 2.54
CA ASP A 59 -1.51 4.25 1.10
C ASP A 59 -1.16 2.88 0.52
N THR A 60 -2.15 2.17 0.00
CA THR A 60 -2.00 0.80 -0.50
C THR A 60 -1.55 0.72 -1.95
N ARG A 61 -1.38 1.84 -2.66
CA ARG A 61 -1.02 1.84 -4.09
C ARG A 61 -0.22 3.08 -4.50
N ALA A 62 0.96 3.24 -3.98
CA ALA A 62 1.85 4.34 -4.35
C ALA A 62 2.80 3.94 -5.49
N PHE A 63 3.06 4.85 -6.42
CA PHE A 63 4.06 4.72 -7.49
C PHE A 63 5.31 5.56 -7.24
N LYS A 64 5.32 6.34 -6.17
CA LYS A 64 6.44 7.17 -5.73
C LYS A 64 6.34 7.33 -4.23
N VAL A 65 7.47 7.31 -3.55
CA VAL A 65 7.56 7.65 -2.12
C VAL A 65 8.00 9.11 -2.00
N ASP A 66 7.13 9.92 -1.41
CA ASP A 66 7.41 11.29 -1.01
C ASP A 66 7.16 11.39 0.49
N VAL A 67 8.24 11.37 1.27
CA VAL A 67 8.16 11.28 2.73
C VAL A 67 7.46 12.50 3.33
N ASP A 68 7.79 13.69 2.85
CA ASP A 68 7.24 14.93 3.38
C ASP A 68 5.74 15.06 3.08
N ALA A 69 5.33 14.67 1.86
CA ALA A 69 3.92 14.63 1.48
C ALA A 69 3.15 13.57 2.28
N CYS A 70 3.74 12.39 2.52
CA CYS A 70 3.13 11.36 3.36
C CYS A 70 2.89 11.86 4.79
N ILE A 71 3.90 12.50 5.40
CA ILE A 71 3.78 13.05 6.76
C ILE A 71 2.70 14.13 6.80
N ALA A 72 2.72 15.07 5.86
CA ALA A 72 1.71 16.13 5.78
C ALA A 72 0.28 15.59 5.58
N GLY A 73 0.15 14.47 4.87
CA GLY A 73 -1.14 13.78 4.65
C GLY A 73 -1.54 12.77 5.73
N GLY A 74 -0.74 12.61 6.82
CA GLY A 74 -1.02 11.64 7.88
C GLY A 74 -0.82 10.18 7.47
N ILE A 75 -0.05 9.93 6.42
CA ILE A 75 0.26 8.58 5.91
C ILE A 75 1.53 8.08 6.60
N ALA A 76 1.41 7.04 7.43
CA ALA A 76 2.54 6.41 8.10
C ALA A 76 3.08 5.17 7.38
N THR A 77 2.30 4.62 6.46
CA THR A 77 2.72 3.43 5.69
C THR A 77 2.32 3.61 4.23
N THR A 78 3.26 3.31 3.33
CA THR A 78 3.05 3.37 1.88
C THR A 78 3.41 2.03 1.26
N CYS A 79 2.47 1.44 0.51
CA CYS A 79 2.73 0.24 -0.28
C CYS A 79 3.22 0.66 -1.68
N LEU A 80 4.49 0.40 -1.96
CA LEU A 80 5.14 0.83 -3.19
C LEU A 80 4.96 -0.21 -4.30
N MET A 81 4.35 0.22 -5.40
CA MET A 81 4.16 -0.61 -6.60
C MET A 81 5.49 -0.96 -7.26
N PRO A 82 5.59 -2.13 -7.93
CA PRO A 82 6.85 -2.61 -8.49
C PRO A 82 7.35 -1.83 -9.72
N ASP A 83 6.52 -0.96 -10.29
CA ASP A 83 6.80 -0.13 -11.47
C ASP A 83 7.82 0.98 -11.15
N GLN A 84 8.98 0.61 -10.65
CA GLN A 84 10.07 1.52 -10.33
C GLN A 84 11.19 1.42 -11.38
N ASN A 85 12.20 2.25 -11.26
CA ASN A 85 13.42 2.15 -12.05
C ASN A 85 14.65 2.10 -11.10
N PRO A 86 15.28 0.91 -10.95
CA PRO A 86 14.92 -0.38 -11.54
C PRO A 86 13.60 -0.96 -10.98
N VAL A 87 13.00 -1.89 -11.74
CA VAL A 87 11.81 -2.65 -11.32
C VAL A 87 12.09 -3.42 -10.03
N LEU A 88 11.07 -3.57 -9.16
CA LEU A 88 11.22 -4.31 -7.90
C LEU A 88 11.08 -5.83 -8.13
N ASP A 89 11.97 -6.41 -8.91
CA ASP A 89 12.01 -7.84 -9.22
C ASP A 89 13.26 -8.55 -8.70
N ASP A 90 14.15 -7.80 -8.04
CA ASP A 90 15.38 -8.27 -7.42
C ASP A 90 15.37 -8.00 -5.91
N PRO A 91 15.85 -8.97 -5.07
CA PRO A 91 15.89 -8.83 -3.61
C PRO A 91 16.60 -7.57 -3.11
N ALA A 92 17.75 -7.20 -3.69
CA ALA A 92 18.52 -6.04 -3.25
C ALA A 92 17.79 -4.73 -3.56
N VAL A 93 17.07 -4.67 -4.68
CA VAL A 93 16.25 -3.51 -5.03
C VAL A 93 15.07 -3.35 -4.07
N ILE A 94 14.45 -4.48 -3.66
CA ILE A 94 13.36 -4.50 -2.68
C ILE A 94 13.84 -4.03 -1.31
N GLU A 95 14.98 -4.54 -0.82
CA GLU A 95 15.57 -4.09 0.44
C GLU A 95 15.86 -2.58 0.44
N ARG A 96 16.39 -2.06 -0.68
CA ARG A 96 16.61 -0.63 -0.86
C ARG A 96 15.28 0.14 -0.81
N ALA A 97 14.23 -0.37 -1.45
CA ALA A 97 12.91 0.26 -1.44
C ALA A 97 12.32 0.35 -0.02
N CYS A 98 12.50 -0.67 0.82
CA CYS A 98 12.07 -0.63 2.23
C CYS A 98 12.67 0.53 3.02
N ARG A 99 13.85 1.03 2.63
CA ARG A 99 14.56 2.13 3.31
C ARG A 99 14.19 3.53 2.81
N LEU A 100 13.36 3.65 1.77
CA LEU A 100 12.98 4.94 1.20
C LEU A 100 12.22 5.85 2.17
N GLY A 101 11.62 5.28 3.21
CA GLY A 101 10.88 6.02 4.23
C GLY A 101 11.73 6.81 5.22
N ARG A 102 13.06 6.71 5.19
CA ARG A 102 14.01 7.44 6.05
C ARG A 102 13.65 7.39 7.55
N GLU A 103 13.17 6.24 8.02
CA GLU A 103 12.70 6.02 9.39
C GLU A 103 11.44 6.81 9.81
N SER A 104 10.97 7.74 8.98
CA SER A 104 9.80 8.58 9.26
C SER A 104 8.48 7.89 8.91
N ILE A 105 8.46 7.14 7.81
CA ILE A 105 7.31 6.33 7.37
C ILE A 105 7.76 4.91 7.03
N ARG A 106 6.82 3.98 7.03
CA ARG A 106 7.09 2.60 6.59
C ARG A 106 6.81 2.46 5.12
N VAL A 107 7.83 2.05 4.33
CA VAL A 107 7.64 1.65 2.95
C VAL A 107 7.53 0.13 2.87
N ARG A 108 6.45 -0.35 2.27
CA ARG A 108 6.14 -1.76 2.07
C ARG A 108 6.07 -2.04 0.57
N PRO A 109 7.19 -2.42 -0.06
CA PRO A 109 7.22 -2.66 -1.49
C PRO A 109 6.44 -3.93 -1.85
N PHE A 110 5.93 -3.96 -3.08
CA PHE A 110 5.46 -5.18 -3.72
C PHE A 110 6.56 -5.71 -4.65
N VAL A 111 6.76 -7.03 -4.66
CA VAL A 111 7.64 -7.65 -5.65
C VAL A 111 6.91 -7.77 -6.99
N ALA A 112 7.63 -7.53 -8.09
CA ALA A 112 7.08 -7.74 -9.43
C ALA A 112 6.72 -9.20 -9.64
N ALA A 113 5.55 -9.45 -10.22
CA ALA A 113 5.09 -10.80 -10.56
C ALA A 113 5.97 -11.48 -11.61
N THR A 114 6.47 -10.68 -12.56
CA THR A 114 7.30 -11.14 -13.67
C THR A 114 8.54 -10.28 -13.79
N ARG A 115 9.61 -10.86 -14.32
CA ARG A 115 10.89 -10.18 -14.54
C ARG A 115 10.70 -8.97 -15.45
N GLY A 116 11.15 -7.80 -14.98
CA GLY A 116 10.98 -6.54 -15.68
C GLY A 116 9.53 -6.13 -15.93
N LEU A 117 8.54 -6.78 -15.30
CA LEU A 117 7.11 -6.61 -15.57
C LEU A 117 6.73 -6.92 -17.04
N LEU A 118 7.44 -7.82 -17.68
CA LEU A 118 7.23 -8.16 -19.11
C LEU A 118 6.09 -9.16 -19.33
N GLY A 119 5.64 -9.87 -18.29
CA GLY A 119 4.54 -10.86 -18.40
C GLY A 119 4.98 -12.23 -18.95
N GLU A 120 6.26 -12.46 -19.17
CA GLU A 120 6.82 -13.67 -19.85
C GLU A 120 7.36 -14.70 -18.85
N GLU A 121 8.22 -14.27 -17.92
CA GLU A 121 8.86 -15.11 -16.92
C GLU A 121 8.54 -14.61 -15.50
N LEU A 122 8.37 -15.55 -14.56
CA LEU A 122 8.20 -15.17 -13.15
C LEU A 122 9.48 -14.49 -12.63
N ALA A 123 9.30 -13.46 -11.81
CA ALA A 123 10.38 -12.93 -11.00
C ALA A 123 10.69 -13.86 -9.82
N GLU A 124 11.78 -13.57 -9.10
CA GLU A 124 12.17 -14.30 -7.89
C GLU A 124 11.26 -13.90 -6.68
N VAL A 125 9.94 -14.12 -6.85
CA VAL A 125 8.94 -13.61 -5.89
C VAL A 125 9.16 -14.12 -4.47
N GLY A 126 9.61 -15.39 -4.31
CA GLY A 126 9.90 -15.93 -2.98
C GLY A 126 11.05 -15.21 -2.27
N LEU A 127 12.12 -14.91 -2.98
CA LEU A 127 13.25 -14.13 -2.46
C LEU A 127 12.84 -12.68 -2.21
N GLY A 128 12.02 -12.10 -3.09
CA GLY A 128 11.49 -10.76 -2.91
C GLY A 128 10.64 -10.61 -1.65
N LEU A 129 9.77 -11.58 -1.37
CA LEU A 129 8.98 -11.62 -0.13
C LEU A 129 9.90 -11.75 1.10
N ALA A 130 10.93 -12.60 1.04
CA ALA A 130 11.91 -12.75 2.11
C ALA A 130 12.70 -11.46 2.35
N SER A 131 12.90 -10.63 1.33
CA SER A 131 13.61 -9.33 1.39
C SER A 131 12.72 -8.15 1.82
N GLY A 132 11.46 -8.41 2.20
CA GLY A 132 10.59 -7.41 2.82
C GLY A 132 9.42 -6.94 1.94
N ALA A 133 9.23 -7.50 0.75
CA ALA A 133 8.00 -7.29 -0.01
C ALA A 133 6.79 -7.90 0.74
N VAL A 134 5.64 -7.25 0.65
CA VAL A 134 4.44 -7.68 1.39
C VAL A 134 3.37 -8.29 0.51
N ALA A 135 3.51 -8.18 -0.81
CA ALA A 135 2.65 -8.77 -1.81
C ALA A 135 3.38 -8.90 -3.14
N ILE A 136 2.78 -9.60 -4.08
CA ILE A 136 3.23 -9.74 -5.46
C ILE A 136 2.32 -8.89 -6.32
N ALA A 137 2.86 -8.09 -7.25
CA ALA A 137 2.02 -7.26 -8.11
C ALA A 137 2.44 -7.31 -9.58
N THR A 138 1.45 -7.26 -10.48
CA THR A 138 1.71 -7.20 -11.93
C THR A 138 2.07 -5.80 -12.42
N GLY A 139 2.03 -4.81 -11.52
CA GLY A 139 2.25 -3.41 -11.88
C GLY A 139 1.06 -2.80 -12.60
N ARG A 140 1.33 -1.94 -13.57
CA ARG A 140 0.32 -1.28 -14.42
C ARG A 140 0.02 -2.05 -15.71
N ARG A 141 0.46 -3.31 -15.78
CA ARG A 141 0.28 -4.16 -16.97
C ARG A 141 -0.37 -5.46 -16.58
N ALA A 142 -1.28 -5.93 -17.41
CA ALA A 142 -1.82 -7.27 -17.27
C ALA A 142 -0.78 -8.33 -17.68
N VAL A 143 -0.83 -9.49 -17.04
CA VAL A 143 -0.13 -10.67 -17.47
C VAL A 143 -1.06 -11.42 -18.44
N THR A 144 -0.85 -11.20 -19.73
CA THR A 144 -1.72 -11.75 -20.79
C THR A 144 -1.51 -13.26 -21.04
N HIS A 145 -0.36 -13.78 -20.62
CA HIS A 145 -0.07 -15.21 -20.78
C HIS A 145 -0.68 -15.99 -19.60
N THR A 146 -1.83 -16.61 -19.83
CA THR A 146 -2.59 -17.35 -18.80
C THR A 146 -1.77 -18.44 -18.10
N GLY A 147 -0.85 -19.13 -18.81
CA GLY A 147 0.04 -20.11 -18.21
C GLY A 147 1.06 -19.50 -17.25
N VAL A 148 1.50 -18.26 -17.46
CA VAL A 148 2.35 -17.52 -16.52
C VAL A 148 1.54 -17.13 -15.29
N MET A 149 0.33 -16.62 -15.49
CA MET A 149 -0.58 -16.26 -14.39
C MET A 149 -0.92 -17.49 -13.52
N LEU A 150 -1.24 -18.62 -14.14
CA LEU A 150 -1.53 -19.86 -13.43
C LEU A 150 -0.34 -20.28 -12.55
N ARG A 151 0.87 -20.29 -13.11
CA ARG A 151 2.10 -20.64 -12.36
C ARG A 151 2.36 -19.65 -11.22
N LEU A 152 2.14 -18.35 -11.46
CA LEU A 152 2.26 -17.32 -10.44
C LEU A 152 1.33 -17.61 -9.25
N LEU A 153 0.05 -17.85 -9.53
CA LEU A 153 -0.96 -18.13 -8.50
C LEU A 153 -0.63 -19.42 -7.73
N GLN A 154 -0.23 -20.48 -8.43
CA GLN A 154 0.20 -21.73 -7.80
C GLN A 154 1.43 -21.51 -6.90
N TYR A 155 2.44 -20.80 -7.40
CA TYR A 155 3.67 -20.52 -6.63
C TYR A 155 3.43 -19.61 -5.42
N SER A 156 2.55 -18.62 -5.55
CA SER A 156 2.22 -17.69 -4.47
C SER A 156 1.58 -18.37 -3.26
N THR A 157 0.89 -19.51 -3.47
CA THR A 157 0.26 -20.26 -2.36
C THR A 157 1.28 -20.82 -1.37
N ALA A 158 2.49 -21.17 -1.84
CA ALA A 158 3.56 -21.66 -0.97
C ALA A 158 4.02 -20.62 0.07
N PHE A 159 3.80 -19.35 -0.20
CA PHE A 159 4.16 -18.22 0.67
C PHE A 159 2.95 -17.58 1.34
N ASN A 160 1.74 -18.07 1.11
CA ASN A 160 0.49 -17.42 1.50
C ASN A 160 0.47 -15.93 1.08
N ALA A 161 1.01 -15.64 -0.11
CA ALA A 161 1.21 -14.28 -0.59
C ALA A 161 0.00 -13.76 -1.35
N LEU A 162 -0.36 -12.50 -1.08
CA LEU A 162 -1.36 -11.78 -1.85
C LEU A 162 -0.81 -11.47 -3.25
N VAL A 163 -1.61 -11.73 -4.28
CA VAL A 163 -1.34 -11.33 -5.66
C VAL A 163 -2.26 -10.18 -6.06
N ILE A 164 -1.68 -9.07 -6.49
CA ILE A 164 -2.38 -7.88 -6.96
C ILE A 164 -2.20 -7.81 -8.47
N SER A 165 -3.28 -8.00 -9.20
CA SER A 165 -3.27 -7.97 -10.66
C SER A 165 -3.90 -6.69 -11.20
N HIS A 166 -3.33 -6.17 -12.28
CA HIS A 166 -3.99 -5.20 -13.15
C HIS A 166 -4.83 -5.98 -14.16
N ALA A 167 -6.14 -6.04 -13.92
CA ALA A 167 -7.07 -6.78 -14.76
C ALA A 167 -7.51 -5.89 -15.93
N GLU A 168 -6.77 -5.96 -17.04
CA GLU A 168 -7.06 -5.18 -18.23
C GLU A 168 -6.48 -5.89 -19.47
N ASP A 169 -7.32 -6.29 -20.41
CA ASP A 169 -6.85 -6.86 -21.69
C ASP A 169 -6.32 -5.76 -22.60
N PRO A 170 -5.00 -5.75 -22.90
CA PRO A 170 -4.39 -4.69 -23.70
C PRO A 170 -4.84 -4.68 -25.15
N GLY A 171 -5.42 -5.77 -25.68
CA GLY A 171 -5.99 -5.83 -27.01
C GLY A 171 -7.30 -5.07 -27.13
N LEU A 172 -8.09 -5.07 -26.04
CA LEU A 172 -9.39 -4.42 -26.00
C LEU A 172 -9.31 -2.93 -25.64
N VAL A 173 -8.25 -2.52 -24.91
CA VAL A 173 -8.12 -1.11 -24.48
C VAL A 173 -7.23 -0.27 -25.39
N LYS A 174 -6.56 -0.88 -26.35
CA LYS A 174 -5.62 -0.16 -27.24
C LYS A 174 -6.30 0.95 -28.03
N GLY A 175 -5.83 2.19 -27.83
CA GLY A 175 -6.36 3.35 -28.55
C GLY A 175 -7.67 3.91 -27.97
N THR A 176 -8.13 3.39 -26.84
CA THR A 176 -9.30 3.90 -26.13
C THR A 176 -8.92 4.92 -25.08
N CYS A 177 -9.84 5.76 -24.67
CA CYS A 177 -9.64 6.78 -23.63
C CYS A 177 -10.78 6.82 -22.59
N ALA A 178 -11.76 5.95 -22.73
CA ALA A 178 -12.91 5.86 -21.82
C ALA A 178 -13.42 4.42 -21.75
N THR A 179 -14.14 4.08 -20.70
CA THR A 179 -14.95 2.87 -20.63
C THR A 179 -16.24 3.11 -21.40
N GLU A 180 -16.75 2.08 -22.08
CA GLU A 180 -18.03 2.16 -22.79
C GLU A 180 -19.17 2.59 -21.86
N GLY A 181 -20.09 3.39 -22.39
CA GLY A 181 -21.24 3.89 -21.66
C GLY A 181 -21.86 5.12 -22.33
N GLU A 182 -22.96 5.60 -21.75
CA GLU A 182 -23.72 6.73 -22.30
C GLU A 182 -22.86 7.98 -22.50
N PHE A 183 -21.98 8.29 -21.56
CA PHE A 183 -21.10 9.47 -21.66
C PHE A 183 -20.08 9.36 -22.80
N ALA A 184 -19.44 8.20 -22.94
CA ALA A 184 -18.50 7.97 -24.02
C ALA A 184 -19.17 8.08 -25.37
N GLN A 185 -20.36 7.50 -25.52
CA GLN A 185 -21.15 7.58 -26.75
C GLN A 185 -21.59 9.02 -27.08
N ARG A 186 -22.07 9.77 -26.07
CA ARG A 186 -22.49 11.18 -26.27
C ARG A 186 -21.33 12.08 -26.68
N LEU A 187 -20.11 11.81 -26.18
CA LEU A 187 -18.93 12.61 -26.46
C LEU A 187 -18.15 12.11 -27.68
N GLY A 188 -18.54 10.98 -28.28
CA GLY A 188 -17.85 10.38 -29.42
C GLY A 188 -16.42 9.90 -29.05
N LEU A 189 -16.23 9.48 -27.79
CA LEU A 189 -14.93 9.01 -27.32
C LEU A 189 -14.68 7.56 -27.74
N PRO A 190 -13.47 7.22 -28.18
CA PRO A 190 -13.09 5.83 -28.36
C PRO A 190 -13.10 5.12 -27.00
N ALA A 191 -14.00 4.16 -26.85
CA ALA A 191 -14.24 3.48 -25.59
C ALA A 191 -13.90 1.98 -25.68
N HIS A 192 -13.39 1.41 -24.58
CA HIS A 192 -13.20 -0.03 -24.44
C HIS A 192 -14.41 -0.66 -23.74
N PRO A 193 -14.71 -1.92 -24.06
CA PRO A 193 -15.79 -2.64 -23.43
C PRO A 193 -15.47 -2.95 -21.97
N THR A 194 -16.49 -2.99 -21.11
CA THR A 194 -16.34 -3.41 -19.70
C THR A 194 -15.76 -4.82 -19.56
N LEU A 195 -15.93 -5.65 -20.59
CA LEU A 195 -15.32 -6.97 -20.69
C LEU A 195 -13.79 -6.94 -20.60
N ALA A 196 -13.15 -5.83 -20.96
CA ALA A 196 -11.68 -5.71 -20.90
C ALA A 196 -11.10 -5.92 -19.50
N GLU A 197 -11.88 -5.73 -18.44
CA GLU A 197 -11.46 -5.91 -17.05
C GLU A 197 -11.84 -7.29 -16.47
N THR A 198 -12.56 -8.12 -17.23
CA THR A 198 -13.10 -9.42 -16.73
C THR A 198 -12.57 -10.64 -17.47
N LEU A 199 -11.78 -10.44 -18.52
CA LEU A 199 -11.15 -11.50 -19.31
C LEU A 199 -9.82 -11.97 -18.71
#